data_8251cdba89091d120d27ac0f503ab75b
#
_entry.id   8251cdba89091d120d27ac0f503ab75b
#
_cell.length_a   1.000
_cell.length_b   1.000
_cell.length_c   1.000
_cell.angle_alpha   90.00
_cell.angle_beta   90.00
_cell.angle_gamma   90.00
#
_symmetry.space_group_name_H-M   'P 1'
#
loop_
_entity.id
_entity.type
_entity.pdbx_description
1 polymer ?
#
loop_
_entity_poly.entity_id
_entity_poly.type
_entity_poly.pdbx_seq_one_letter_code
_entity_poly.pdbx_strand_id
1 'polypeptide(L)'
;AKAGGGIVSSVKATRAASEDELFAQAVPRLQALLAEGVCAIEIKSGYGLALEHERKQLRVARRLGEVFGVTVRTTFLGAHALPPEYAGRSQDYIDLVCNDMLPALAAEGLVDAVDVFCERIAFTLAETEQVFQAAQKLGIPVKLHAEQLSDMGGAALAARYGALSCDHIEHLSESGIAAMQAAGTVAVLLPGAYYTLRDTHVPPIQALRDAGVPMAVST
;
A
#
# COMPACT_ATOMS: atom_id res chain seq x y z
N ALA A 1 -1.56 6.57 -17.95
CA ALA A 1 -2.93 6.16 -17.60
C ALA A 1 -3.88 6.27 -18.81
N LYS A 2 -4.01 7.44 -19.48
CA LYS A 2 -4.94 7.60 -20.64
C LYS A 2 -4.69 6.67 -21.84
N ALA A 3 -3.51 6.04 -21.94
CA ALA A 3 -3.12 5.11 -23.01
C ALA A 3 -3.18 3.62 -22.58
N GLY A 4 -3.89 3.29 -21.50
CA GLY A 4 -4.02 1.92 -21.00
C GLY A 4 -2.82 1.38 -20.21
N GLY A 5 -1.88 2.23 -19.85
CA GLY A 5 -0.79 1.92 -18.92
C GLY A 5 -1.19 2.15 -17.45
N GLY A 6 -0.34 1.70 -16.51
CA GLY A 6 -0.53 1.88 -15.07
C GLY A 6 -1.15 0.64 -14.40
N ILE A 7 -1.85 0.85 -13.27
CA ILE A 7 -2.35 -0.23 -12.40
C ILE A 7 -3.17 -1.28 -13.16
N VAL A 8 -4.05 -0.87 -14.10
CA VAL A 8 -4.92 -1.78 -14.85
C VAL A 8 -4.14 -2.79 -15.69
N SER A 9 -3.05 -2.37 -16.34
CA SER A 9 -2.22 -3.29 -17.13
C SER A 9 -1.48 -4.30 -16.23
N SER A 10 -0.98 -3.84 -15.09
CA SER A 10 -0.35 -4.70 -14.09
C SER A 10 -1.35 -5.70 -13.50
N VAL A 11 -2.57 -5.27 -13.20
CA VAL A 11 -3.65 -6.16 -12.72
C VAL A 11 -3.92 -7.28 -13.71
N LYS A 12 -4.04 -6.97 -15.01
CA LYS A 12 -4.27 -7.99 -16.03
C LYS A 12 -3.13 -9.02 -16.09
N ALA A 13 -1.88 -8.57 -16.06
CA ALA A 13 -0.71 -9.44 -16.08
C ALA A 13 -0.62 -10.30 -14.81
N THR A 14 -0.83 -9.71 -13.63
CA THR A 14 -0.80 -10.40 -12.34
C THR A 14 -1.91 -11.46 -12.23
N ARG A 15 -3.12 -11.15 -12.69
CA ARG A 15 -4.23 -12.11 -12.70
C ARG A 15 -3.95 -13.31 -13.60
N ALA A 16 -3.32 -13.08 -14.77
CA ALA A 16 -3.00 -14.13 -15.73
C ALA A 16 -1.85 -15.05 -15.29
N ALA A 17 -0.88 -14.52 -14.54
CA ALA A 17 0.28 -15.27 -14.10
C ALA A 17 -0.06 -16.28 -12.97
N SER A 18 0.57 -17.45 -13.02
CA SER A 18 0.56 -18.44 -11.92
C SER A 18 1.41 -17.96 -10.72
N GLU A 19 1.30 -18.64 -9.57
CA GLU A 19 2.16 -18.38 -8.41
C GLU A 19 3.65 -18.60 -8.74
N ASP A 20 3.97 -19.65 -9.50
CA ASP A 20 5.35 -19.95 -9.89
C ASP A 20 5.93 -18.91 -10.84
N GLU A 21 5.13 -18.39 -11.78
CA GLU A 21 5.54 -17.30 -12.66
C GLU A 21 5.76 -16.00 -11.90
N LEU A 22 4.87 -15.63 -10.97
CA LEU A 22 5.05 -14.45 -10.12
C LEU A 22 6.28 -14.59 -9.23
N PHE A 23 6.49 -15.78 -8.65
CA PHE A 23 7.69 -16.06 -7.86
C PHE A 23 8.96 -15.91 -8.71
N ALA A 24 9.03 -16.57 -9.86
CA ALA A 24 10.19 -16.51 -10.75
C ALA A 24 10.51 -15.07 -11.21
N GLN A 25 9.48 -14.28 -11.49
CA GLN A 25 9.64 -12.86 -11.86
C GLN A 25 10.11 -12.00 -10.69
N ALA A 26 9.76 -12.32 -9.46
CA ALA A 26 10.15 -11.56 -8.27
C ALA A 26 11.60 -11.85 -7.82
N VAL A 27 12.09 -13.08 -8.04
CA VAL A 27 13.41 -13.53 -7.60
C VAL A 27 14.56 -12.60 -8.00
N PRO A 28 14.72 -12.17 -9.27
CA PRO A 28 15.84 -11.28 -9.63
C PRO A 28 15.81 -9.95 -8.89
N ARG A 29 14.62 -9.39 -8.64
CA ARG A 29 14.46 -8.13 -7.90
C ARG A 29 14.82 -8.30 -6.43
N LEU A 30 14.36 -9.38 -5.80
CA LEU A 30 14.73 -9.69 -4.42
C LEU A 30 16.21 -9.92 -4.27
N GLN A 31 16.84 -10.68 -5.19
CA GLN A 31 18.29 -10.92 -5.17
C GLN A 31 19.10 -9.64 -5.30
N ALA A 32 18.65 -8.68 -6.12
CA ALA A 32 19.30 -7.37 -6.23
C ALA A 32 19.26 -6.62 -4.90
N LEU A 33 18.11 -6.58 -4.23
CA LEU A 33 17.97 -5.96 -2.90
C LEU A 33 18.83 -6.64 -1.84
N LEU A 34 18.87 -7.97 -1.83
CA LEU A 34 19.69 -8.73 -0.89
C LEU A 34 21.18 -8.47 -1.11
N ALA A 35 21.62 -8.32 -2.36
CA ALA A 35 23.01 -7.99 -2.71
C ALA A 35 23.42 -6.59 -2.21
N GLU A 36 22.46 -5.69 -2.02
CA GLU A 36 22.66 -4.37 -1.42
C GLU A 36 22.57 -4.37 0.12
N GLY A 37 22.37 -5.52 0.74
CA GLY A 37 22.37 -5.68 2.20
C GLY A 37 20.99 -5.57 2.85
N VAL A 38 19.91 -5.61 2.08
CA VAL A 38 18.55 -5.64 2.64
C VAL A 38 18.34 -6.94 3.42
N CYS A 39 17.94 -6.86 4.69
CA CYS A 39 17.69 -8.00 5.58
C CYS A 39 16.20 -8.18 5.94
N ALA A 40 15.38 -7.18 5.66
CA ALA A 40 13.93 -7.24 5.81
C ALA A 40 13.27 -6.44 4.70
N ILE A 41 12.13 -6.93 4.20
CA ILE A 41 11.41 -6.29 3.09
C ILE A 41 9.91 -6.33 3.34
N GLU A 42 9.22 -5.25 3.02
CA GLU A 42 7.77 -5.24 2.88
C GLU A 42 7.41 -5.56 1.44
N ILE A 43 6.44 -6.47 1.25
CA ILE A 43 5.87 -6.79 -0.06
C ILE A 43 4.36 -6.57 0.02
N LYS A 44 3.86 -5.63 -0.79
CA LYS A 44 2.44 -5.30 -0.87
C LYS A 44 1.78 -6.11 -1.99
N SER A 45 0.54 -6.55 -1.78
CA SER A 45 -0.36 -6.98 -2.84
C SER A 45 -0.98 -5.75 -3.56
N GLY A 46 -2.19 -5.86 -4.12
CA GLY A 46 -2.89 -4.70 -4.69
C GLY A 46 -2.92 -4.66 -6.22
N TYR A 47 -2.44 -5.71 -6.87
CA TYR A 47 -2.52 -5.88 -8.31
C TYR A 47 -3.37 -7.09 -8.73
N GLY A 48 -4.07 -7.71 -7.77
CA GLY A 48 -5.05 -8.76 -8.03
C GLY A 48 -6.47 -8.22 -8.05
N LEU A 49 -6.82 -7.37 -7.08
CA LEU A 49 -8.12 -6.74 -6.90
C LEU A 49 -9.28 -7.73 -6.85
N ALA A 50 -9.00 -8.96 -6.45
CA ALA A 50 -9.96 -10.03 -6.18
C ALA A 50 -9.30 -11.03 -5.22
N LEU A 51 -10.09 -11.67 -4.35
CA LEU A 51 -9.60 -12.51 -3.26
C LEU A 51 -8.53 -13.52 -3.68
N GLU A 52 -8.80 -14.30 -4.74
CA GLU A 52 -7.88 -15.34 -5.22
C GLU A 52 -6.55 -14.77 -5.72
N HIS A 53 -6.58 -13.60 -6.37
CA HIS A 53 -5.39 -12.98 -6.96
C HIS A 53 -4.57 -12.18 -5.92
N GLU A 54 -5.22 -11.58 -4.93
CA GLU A 54 -4.54 -10.98 -3.78
C GLU A 54 -3.87 -12.07 -2.92
N ARG A 55 -4.59 -13.16 -2.63
CA ARG A 55 -4.06 -14.35 -1.94
C ARG A 55 -2.81 -14.88 -2.63
N LYS A 56 -2.87 -15.03 -3.95
CA LYS A 56 -1.74 -15.50 -4.76
C LYS A 56 -0.50 -14.62 -4.56
N GLN A 57 -0.63 -13.31 -4.61
CA GLN A 57 0.49 -12.37 -4.41
C GLN A 57 1.07 -12.48 -2.99
N LEU A 58 0.22 -12.52 -1.96
CA LEU A 58 0.67 -12.61 -0.57
C LEU A 58 1.35 -13.97 -0.28
N ARG A 59 0.88 -15.08 -0.86
CA ARG A 59 1.55 -16.38 -0.77
C ARG A 59 2.91 -16.37 -1.44
N VAL A 60 3.01 -15.77 -2.61
CA VAL A 60 4.31 -15.59 -3.29
C VAL A 60 5.26 -14.76 -2.44
N ALA A 61 4.78 -13.69 -1.80
CA ALA A 61 5.59 -12.88 -0.91
C ALA A 61 6.12 -13.67 0.29
N ARG A 62 5.29 -14.49 0.94
CA ARG A 62 5.73 -15.38 2.03
C ARG A 62 6.76 -16.39 1.55
N ARG A 63 6.50 -17.05 0.42
CA ARG A 63 7.42 -18.03 -0.20
C ARG A 63 8.79 -17.43 -0.51
N LEU A 64 8.84 -16.19 -0.96
CA LEU A 64 10.11 -15.47 -1.16
C LEU A 64 10.91 -15.36 0.14
N GLY A 65 10.27 -14.98 1.24
CA GLY A 65 10.90 -14.93 2.55
C GLY A 65 11.46 -16.29 3.00
N GLU A 66 10.67 -17.34 2.87
CA GLU A 66 11.04 -18.70 3.23
C GLU A 66 12.23 -19.22 2.40
N VAL A 67 12.17 -19.06 1.08
CA VAL A 67 13.20 -19.59 0.18
C VAL A 67 14.53 -18.86 0.32
N PHE A 68 14.50 -17.54 0.52
CA PHE A 68 15.71 -16.72 0.60
C PHE A 68 16.19 -16.43 2.02
N GLY A 69 15.46 -16.90 3.04
CA GLY A 69 15.83 -16.68 4.45
C GLY A 69 15.82 -15.20 4.85
N VAL A 70 14.98 -14.38 4.23
CA VAL A 70 14.83 -12.95 4.51
C VAL A 70 13.50 -12.67 5.21
N THR A 71 13.50 -11.73 6.14
CA THR A 71 12.25 -11.30 6.79
C THR A 71 11.35 -10.59 5.79
N VAL A 72 10.19 -11.18 5.47
CA VAL A 72 9.16 -10.55 4.65
C VAL A 72 7.97 -10.17 5.51
N ARG A 73 7.57 -8.89 5.42
CA ARG A 73 6.28 -8.40 5.92
C ARG A 73 5.34 -8.21 4.76
N THR A 74 4.17 -8.81 4.86
CA THR A 74 3.16 -8.76 3.79
C THR A 74 2.09 -7.74 4.11
N THR A 75 1.82 -6.86 3.16
CA THR A 75 0.78 -5.83 3.30
C THR A 75 -0.32 -6.07 2.28
N PHE A 76 -1.54 -6.24 2.76
CA PHE A 76 -2.72 -6.34 1.91
C PHE A 76 -3.15 -4.94 1.44
N LEU A 77 -3.07 -4.71 0.13
CA LEU A 77 -3.45 -3.47 -0.55
C LEU A 77 -4.62 -3.73 -1.52
N GLY A 78 -5.66 -4.43 -1.08
CA GLY A 78 -6.84 -4.70 -1.92
C GLY A 78 -7.55 -3.43 -2.38
N ALA A 79 -7.54 -2.39 -1.55
CA ALA A 79 -8.06 -1.07 -1.90
C ALA A 79 -7.01 -0.18 -2.60
N HIS A 80 -6.42 -0.66 -3.69
CA HIS A 80 -5.42 0.05 -4.49
C HIS A 80 -6.05 0.78 -5.70
N ALA A 81 -6.98 0.13 -6.36
CA ALA A 81 -7.74 0.70 -7.47
C ALA A 81 -9.10 0.01 -7.56
N LEU A 82 -10.06 0.68 -8.18
CA LEU A 82 -11.36 0.05 -8.47
C LEU A 82 -11.22 -0.88 -9.67
N PRO A 83 -11.47 -2.20 -9.51
CA PRO A 83 -11.37 -3.13 -10.63
C PRO A 83 -12.50 -2.90 -11.66
N PRO A 84 -12.27 -3.17 -12.94
CA PRO A 84 -13.23 -2.89 -14.01
C PRO A 84 -14.62 -3.51 -13.77
N GLU A 85 -14.68 -4.68 -13.15
CA GLU A 85 -15.94 -5.38 -12.82
C GLU A 85 -16.79 -4.65 -11.79
N TYR A 86 -16.21 -3.70 -11.05
CA TYR A 86 -16.87 -2.82 -10.08
C TYR A 86 -16.99 -1.36 -10.56
N ALA A 87 -16.80 -1.09 -11.86
CA ALA A 87 -16.89 0.27 -12.38
C ALA A 87 -18.21 0.95 -11.96
N GLY A 88 -18.11 2.13 -11.31
CA GLY A 88 -19.26 2.87 -10.76
C GLY A 88 -19.86 2.29 -9.46
N ARG A 89 -19.27 1.23 -8.88
CA ARG A 89 -19.74 0.57 -7.65
C ARG A 89 -18.63 0.46 -6.60
N SER A 90 -18.01 1.61 -6.29
CA SER A 90 -16.86 1.65 -5.38
C SER A 90 -17.21 1.12 -3.98
N GLN A 91 -18.39 1.49 -3.45
CA GLN A 91 -18.84 1.00 -2.15
C GLN A 91 -19.01 -0.52 -2.12
N ASP A 92 -19.60 -1.13 -3.16
CA ASP A 92 -19.75 -2.60 -3.23
C ASP A 92 -18.38 -3.29 -3.20
N TYR A 93 -17.38 -2.68 -3.83
CA TYR A 93 -16.02 -3.21 -3.82
C TYR A 93 -15.35 -3.07 -2.44
N ILE A 94 -15.51 -1.93 -1.78
CA ILE A 94 -14.99 -1.74 -0.41
C ILE A 94 -15.68 -2.69 0.57
N ASP A 95 -16.99 -2.92 0.41
CA ASP A 95 -17.71 -3.92 1.21
C ASP A 95 -17.12 -5.33 1.01
N LEU A 96 -16.81 -5.73 -0.22
CA LEU A 96 -16.11 -6.98 -0.53
C LEU A 96 -14.72 -7.04 0.12
N VAL A 97 -13.93 -5.96 0.03
CA VAL A 97 -12.60 -5.88 0.65
C VAL A 97 -12.70 -6.08 2.16
N CYS A 98 -13.64 -5.41 2.82
CA CYS A 98 -13.78 -5.39 4.27
C CYS A 98 -14.40 -6.67 4.85
N ASN A 99 -15.40 -7.25 4.17
CA ASN A 99 -16.21 -8.31 4.73
C ASN A 99 -15.80 -9.71 4.26
N ASP A 100 -15.12 -9.81 3.11
CA ASP A 100 -14.76 -11.09 2.53
C ASP A 100 -13.23 -11.24 2.36
N MET A 101 -12.59 -10.28 1.65
CA MET A 101 -11.18 -10.44 1.27
C MET A 101 -10.26 -10.36 2.49
N LEU A 102 -10.33 -9.28 3.25
CA LEU A 102 -9.45 -9.06 4.39
C LEU A 102 -9.63 -10.13 5.47
N PRO A 103 -10.84 -10.50 5.93
CA PRO A 103 -11.01 -11.57 6.91
C PRO A 103 -10.46 -12.93 6.43
N ALA A 104 -10.69 -13.28 5.17
CA ALA A 104 -10.20 -14.55 4.62
C ALA A 104 -8.66 -14.59 4.58
N LEU A 105 -8.00 -13.53 4.12
CA LEU A 105 -6.55 -13.44 4.05
C LEU A 105 -5.90 -13.38 5.44
N ALA A 106 -6.54 -12.69 6.38
CA ALA A 106 -6.11 -12.63 7.78
C ALA A 106 -6.17 -14.01 8.46
N ALA A 107 -7.26 -14.76 8.23
CA ALA A 107 -7.42 -16.11 8.76
C ALA A 107 -6.35 -17.10 8.25
N GLU A 108 -5.81 -16.86 7.05
CA GLU A 108 -4.68 -17.62 6.48
C GLU A 108 -3.30 -17.16 7.01
N GLY A 109 -3.22 -16.12 7.85
CA GLY A 109 -1.95 -15.57 8.35
C GLY A 109 -1.14 -14.83 7.26
N LEU A 110 -1.80 -14.37 6.21
CA LEU A 110 -1.16 -13.75 5.05
C LEU A 110 -1.03 -12.23 5.16
N VAL A 111 -1.53 -11.59 6.22
CA VAL A 111 -1.60 -10.12 6.32
C VAL A 111 -0.91 -9.65 7.60
N ASP A 112 0.23 -8.96 7.47
CA ASP A 112 0.90 -8.28 8.58
C ASP A 112 0.43 -6.82 8.74
N ALA A 113 -0.02 -6.19 7.64
CA ALA A 113 -0.58 -4.84 7.64
C ALA A 113 -1.62 -4.69 6.51
N VAL A 114 -2.48 -3.69 6.62
CA VAL A 114 -3.44 -3.29 5.58
C VAL A 114 -3.07 -1.91 5.07
N ASP A 115 -3.19 -1.69 3.77
CA ASP A 115 -2.91 -0.42 3.13
C ASP A 115 -4.06 -0.03 2.19
N VAL A 116 -4.24 1.26 1.97
CA VAL A 116 -5.26 1.81 1.08
C VAL A 116 -4.65 2.93 0.23
N PHE A 117 -5.08 3.07 -1.00
CA PHE A 117 -4.76 4.23 -1.82
C PHE A 117 -5.88 5.27 -1.70
N CYS A 118 -5.67 6.27 -0.83
CA CYS A 118 -6.61 7.36 -0.58
C CYS A 118 -6.30 8.53 -1.49
N GLU A 119 -7.02 8.63 -2.60
CA GLU A 119 -6.86 9.68 -3.60
C GLU A 119 -8.14 9.91 -4.41
N ARG A 120 -8.27 11.10 -5.02
CA ARG A 120 -9.44 11.44 -5.85
C ARG A 120 -9.69 10.47 -7.01
N ILE A 121 -8.63 9.80 -7.47
CA ILE A 121 -8.69 8.81 -8.56
C ILE A 121 -8.87 7.38 -8.07
N ALA A 122 -8.85 7.16 -6.75
CA ALA A 122 -8.96 5.84 -6.13
C ALA A 122 -10.08 5.84 -5.07
N PHE A 123 -9.74 5.80 -3.78
CA PHE A 123 -10.73 5.68 -2.72
C PHE A 123 -10.82 6.97 -1.89
N THR A 124 -12.03 7.26 -1.42
CA THR A 124 -12.35 8.41 -0.57
C THR A 124 -11.89 8.19 0.88
N LEU A 125 -11.88 9.26 1.67
CA LEU A 125 -11.62 9.17 3.11
C LEU A 125 -12.60 8.23 3.83
N ALA A 126 -13.89 8.28 3.48
CA ALA A 126 -14.91 7.44 4.11
C ALA A 126 -14.69 5.95 3.80
N GLU A 127 -14.37 5.63 2.55
CA GLU A 127 -14.04 4.26 2.13
C GLU A 127 -12.73 3.78 2.78
N THR A 128 -11.72 4.65 2.88
CA THR A 128 -10.47 4.37 3.58
C THR A 128 -10.72 4.08 5.05
N GLU A 129 -11.52 4.90 5.73
CA GLU A 129 -11.87 4.70 7.13
C GLU A 129 -12.61 3.38 7.36
N GLN A 130 -13.49 2.98 6.44
CA GLN A 130 -14.18 1.69 6.50
C GLN A 130 -13.20 0.51 6.46
N VAL A 131 -12.18 0.57 5.58
CA VAL A 131 -11.11 -0.45 5.54
C VAL A 131 -10.31 -0.46 6.84
N PHE A 132 -9.95 0.70 7.38
CA PHE A 132 -9.22 0.80 8.64
C PHE A 132 -10.00 0.23 9.82
N GLN A 133 -11.32 0.48 9.88
CA GLN A 133 -12.19 -0.12 10.89
C GLN A 133 -12.24 -1.65 10.77
N ALA A 134 -12.26 -2.18 9.55
CA ALA A 134 -12.21 -3.63 9.33
C ALA A 134 -10.87 -4.21 9.79
N ALA A 135 -9.74 -3.57 9.48
CA ALA A 135 -8.42 -3.97 9.95
C ALA A 135 -8.30 -3.92 11.47
N GLN A 136 -8.80 -2.86 12.10
CA GLN A 136 -8.79 -2.68 13.55
C GLN A 136 -9.57 -3.79 14.28
N LYS A 137 -10.72 -4.22 13.75
CA LYS A 137 -11.50 -5.34 14.31
C LYS A 137 -10.72 -6.66 14.32
N LEU A 138 -9.77 -6.81 13.40
CA LEU A 138 -8.89 -7.99 13.28
C LEU A 138 -7.56 -7.80 14.02
N GLY A 139 -7.31 -6.64 14.64
CA GLY A 139 -6.07 -6.31 15.30
C GLY A 139 -4.88 -6.13 14.35
N ILE A 140 -5.15 -5.82 13.07
CA ILE A 140 -4.13 -5.67 12.04
C ILE A 140 -3.78 -4.18 11.88
N PRO A 141 -2.48 -3.79 11.94
CA PRO A 141 -2.06 -2.41 11.77
C PRO A 141 -2.32 -1.92 10.34
N VAL A 142 -2.46 -0.60 10.21
CA VAL A 142 -2.77 0.05 8.94
C VAL A 142 -1.61 0.91 8.44
N LYS A 143 -1.58 1.16 7.15
CA LYS A 143 -0.72 2.07 6.40
C LYS A 143 -1.57 2.83 5.39
N LEU A 144 -1.03 3.85 4.74
CA LEU A 144 -1.77 4.61 3.75
C LEU A 144 -0.85 5.13 2.64
N HIS A 145 -1.25 4.96 1.38
CA HIS A 145 -0.81 5.81 0.28
C HIS A 145 -1.67 7.07 0.34
N ALA A 146 -1.05 8.21 0.66
CA ALA A 146 -1.77 9.45 0.97
C ALA A 146 -1.11 10.66 0.34
N GLU A 147 -1.94 11.66 0.03
CA GLU A 147 -1.48 12.98 -0.43
C GLU A 147 -0.45 12.90 -1.57
N GLN A 148 -0.58 11.91 -2.46
CA GLN A 148 0.32 11.75 -3.60
C GLN A 148 0.00 12.77 -4.71
N LEU A 149 -1.27 12.98 -5.01
CA LEU A 149 -1.73 13.83 -6.11
C LEU A 149 -2.55 15.03 -5.61
N SER A 150 -3.05 14.96 -4.39
CA SER A 150 -3.89 15.99 -3.75
C SER A 150 -3.90 15.84 -2.24
N ASP A 151 -4.06 16.95 -1.51
CA ASP A 151 -4.36 16.90 -0.08
C ASP A 151 -5.83 16.49 0.12
N MET A 152 -6.03 15.32 0.65
CA MET A 152 -7.36 14.80 1.02
C MET A 152 -7.54 14.67 2.53
N GLY A 153 -6.51 14.90 3.33
CA GLY A 153 -6.51 14.69 4.78
C GLY A 153 -6.36 13.21 5.17
N GLY A 154 -5.89 12.38 4.25
CA GLY A 154 -5.67 10.94 4.47
C GLY A 154 -4.63 10.67 5.54
N ALA A 155 -3.52 11.42 5.56
CA ALA A 155 -2.49 11.27 6.58
C ALA A 155 -3.02 11.57 7.99
N ALA A 156 -3.88 12.59 8.14
CA ALA A 156 -4.53 12.88 9.42
C ALA A 156 -5.52 11.78 9.82
N LEU A 157 -6.23 11.18 8.86
CA LEU A 157 -7.06 9.99 9.11
C LEU A 157 -6.19 8.82 9.56
N ALA A 158 -5.12 8.49 8.83
CA ALA A 158 -4.22 7.40 9.15
C ALA A 158 -3.62 7.54 10.55
N ALA A 159 -3.18 8.75 10.92
CA ALA A 159 -2.66 9.07 12.25
C ALA A 159 -3.69 8.77 13.37
N ARG A 160 -4.98 9.07 13.17
CA ARG A 160 -6.03 8.73 14.16
C ARG A 160 -6.17 7.23 14.39
N TYR A 161 -5.85 6.41 13.40
CA TYR A 161 -5.84 4.94 13.50
C TYR A 161 -4.49 4.37 13.93
N GLY A 162 -3.52 5.21 14.29
CA GLY A 162 -2.17 4.78 14.68
C GLY A 162 -1.42 4.08 13.54
N ALA A 163 -1.60 4.56 12.32
CA ALA A 163 -0.97 3.97 11.15
C ALA A 163 0.55 3.88 11.28
N LEU A 164 1.12 2.78 10.80
CA LEU A 164 2.58 2.57 10.80
C LEU A 164 3.28 3.60 9.92
N SER A 165 2.72 3.88 8.73
CA SER A 165 3.26 4.87 7.80
C SER A 165 2.20 5.51 6.92
N CYS A 166 2.55 6.68 6.36
CA CYS A 166 1.93 7.25 5.18
C CYS A 166 2.99 7.35 4.09
N ASP A 167 2.68 6.78 2.94
CA ASP A 167 3.58 6.67 1.81
C ASP A 167 3.22 7.75 0.75
N HIS A 168 4.20 8.27 0.02
CA HIS A 168 4.15 9.39 -0.94
C HIS A 168 4.21 10.77 -0.28
N ILE A 169 3.07 11.32 0.12
CA ILE A 169 2.90 12.57 0.90
C ILE A 169 3.41 13.86 0.22
N GLU A 170 3.46 13.88 -1.11
CA GLU A 170 3.89 15.05 -1.88
C GLU A 170 3.04 16.30 -1.58
N HIS A 171 1.73 16.12 -1.35
CA HIS A 171 0.77 17.19 -1.06
C HIS A 171 0.37 17.29 0.42
N LEU A 172 1.21 16.80 1.33
CA LEU A 172 0.91 16.78 2.77
C LEU A 172 0.83 18.19 3.35
N SER A 173 -0.29 18.50 4.01
CA SER A 173 -0.52 19.78 4.70
C SER A 173 0.15 19.84 6.08
N GLU A 174 0.27 21.06 6.64
CA GLU A 174 0.77 21.28 8.00
C GLU A 174 -0.06 20.50 9.06
N SER A 175 -1.37 20.43 8.88
CA SER A 175 -2.25 19.65 9.77
C SER A 175 -1.97 18.15 9.68
N GLY A 176 -1.66 17.64 8.50
CA GLY A 176 -1.22 16.25 8.29
C GLY A 176 0.11 15.98 8.98
N ILE A 177 1.09 16.87 8.85
CA ILE A 177 2.39 16.78 9.54
C ILE A 177 2.19 16.72 11.05
N ALA A 178 1.39 17.64 11.61
CA ALA A 178 1.12 17.68 13.06
C ALA A 178 0.44 16.38 13.56
N ALA A 179 -0.51 15.84 12.78
CA ALA A 179 -1.18 14.59 13.12
C ALA A 179 -0.21 13.39 13.09
N MET A 180 0.62 13.28 12.06
CA MET A 180 1.64 12.23 11.95
C MET A 180 2.66 12.31 13.08
N GLN A 181 3.13 13.50 13.42
CA GLN A 181 4.05 13.73 14.53
C GLN A 181 3.45 13.26 15.86
N ALA A 182 2.21 13.65 16.14
CA ALA A 182 1.53 13.28 17.40
C ALA A 182 1.29 11.77 17.53
N ALA A 183 1.05 11.08 16.40
CA ALA A 183 0.82 9.64 16.37
C ALA A 183 2.12 8.81 16.27
N GLY A 184 3.24 9.41 15.91
CA GLY A 184 4.48 8.70 15.60
C GLY A 184 4.45 7.95 14.25
N THR A 185 3.53 8.34 13.36
CA THR A 185 3.40 7.73 12.02
C THR A 185 4.61 8.09 11.16
N VAL A 186 5.21 7.10 10.51
CA VAL A 186 6.40 7.29 9.66
C VAL A 186 6.00 7.89 8.31
N ALA A 187 6.73 8.91 7.88
CA ALA A 187 6.63 9.46 6.53
C ALA A 187 7.53 8.67 5.57
N VAL A 188 6.96 7.94 4.62
CA VAL A 188 7.73 7.17 3.63
C VAL A 188 7.82 7.94 2.33
N LEU A 189 9.04 8.32 1.98
CA LEU A 189 9.37 9.06 0.77
C LEU A 189 9.70 8.08 -0.36
N LEU A 190 9.11 8.28 -1.55
CA LEU A 190 9.30 7.42 -2.72
C LEU A 190 9.94 8.18 -3.90
N PRO A 191 11.24 8.47 -3.85
CA PRO A 191 11.92 9.24 -4.91
C PRO A 191 11.87 8.56 -6.27
N GLY A 192 11.86 7.23 -6.31
CA GLY A 192 11.72 6.46 -7.54
C GLY A 192 10.36 6.66 -8.22
N ALA A 193 9.28 6.65 -7.45
CA ALA A 193 7.93 6.93 -7.95
C ALA A 193 7.81 8.37 -8.44
N TYR A 194 8.28 9.34 -7.64
CA TYR A 194 8.33 10.76 -7.99
C TYR A 194 9.03 10.99 -9.34
N TYR A 195 10.21 10.42 -9.52
CA TYR A 195 10.98 10.53 -10.75
C TYR A 195 10.27 9.90 -11.95
N THR A 196 9.73 8.70 -11.77
CA THR A 196 9.04 7.94 -12.84
C THR A 196 7.76 8.63 -13.30
N LEU A 197 7.01 9.20 -12.38
CA LEU A 197 5.79 9.96 -12.66
C LEU A 197 6.07 11.35 -13.22
N ARG A 198 7.32 11.81 -13.19
CA ARG A 198 7.73 13.18 -13.54
C ARG A 198 6.94 14.19 -12.73
N ASP A 199 6.77 13.92 -11.44
CA ASP A 199 6.09 14.82 -10.54
C ASP A 199 6.86 16.12 -10.39
N THR A 200 6.17 17.20 -10.07
CA THR A 200 6.76 18.53 -9.85
C THR A 200 6.57 19.00 -8.41
N HIS A 201 5.79 18.27 -7.62
CA HIS A 201 5.50 18.60 -6.22
C HIS A 201 6.35 17.72 -5.31
N VAL A 202 7.26 18.33 -4.57
CA VAL A 202 8.18 17.62 -3.67
C VAL A 202 7.53 17.46 -2.30
N PRO A 203 7.66 16.30 -1.64
CA PRO A 203 7.22 16.14 -0.25
C PRO A 203 7.80 17.23 0.66
N PRO A 204 7.08 17.69 1.70
CA PRO A 204 7.53 18.77 2.59
C PRO A 204 8.60 18.30 3.58
N ILE A 205 9.75 17.83 3.07
CA ILE A 205 10.82 17.16 3.83
C ILE A 205 11.35 18.06 4.96
N GLN A 206 11.53 19.35 4.71
CA GLN A 206 12.03 20.24 5.75
C GLN A 206 11.02 20.42 6.90
N ALA A 207 9.74 20.60 6.57
CA ALA A 207 8.69 20.72 7.58
C ALA A 207 8.51 19.42 8.41
N LEU A 208 8.60 18.24 7.76
CA LEU A 208 8.61 16.95 8.46
C LEU A 208 9.78 16.83 9.43
N ARG A 209 10.98 17.25 8.99
CA ARG A 209 12.20 17.26 9.83
C ARG A 209 12.06 18.19 11.03
N ASP A 210 11.59 19.41 10.78
CA ASP A 210 11.42 20.43 11.83
C ASP A 210 10.36 20.03 12.86
N ALA A 211 9.33 19.32 12.42
CA ALA A 211 8.30 18.74 13.28
C ALA A 211 8.76 17.47 14.01
N GLY A 212 9.91 16.88 13.65
CA GLY A 212 10.40 15.64 14.24
C GLY A 212 9.62 14.38 13.81
N VAL A 213 8.95 14.42 12.65
CA VAL A 213 8.30 13.24 12.08
C VAL A 213 9.35 12.24 11.61
N PRO A 214 9.30 10.96 12.03
CA PRO A 214 10.23 9.96 11.53
C PRO A 214 10.03 9.74 10.04
N MET A 215 11.13 9.66 9.29
CA MET A 215 11.11 9.50 7.84
C MET A 215 11.86 8.25 7.41
N ALA A 216 11.38 7.59 6.37
CA ALA A 216 12.05 6.51 5.66
C ALA A 216 12.04 6.78 4.15
N VAL A 217 13.01 6.20 3.44
CA VAL A 217 13.06 6.23 1.98
C VAL A 217 12.80 4.82 1.47
N SER A 218 11.95 4.70 0.47
CA SER A 218 11.60 3.44 -0.18
C SER A 218 11.68 3.55 -1.70
N THR A 219 11.58 2.42 -2.38
CA THR A 219 11.62 2.30 -3.85
C THR A 219 10.23 2.24 -4.46
#